data_fec5efe0c6fb9a450a0abcff80dbf1d0
#
_entry.id   fec5efe0c6fb9a450a0abcff80dbf1d0
#
_cell.length_a   1.000
_cell.length_b   1.000
_cell.length_c   1.000
_cell.angle_alpha   90.00
_cell.angle_beta   90.00
_cell.angle_gamma   90.00
#
_symmetry.space_group_name_H-M   'P 1'
#
loop_
_entity.id
_entity.type
_entity.pdbx_description
1 polymer ?
#
loop_
_entity_poly.entity_id
_entity_poly.type
_entity_poly.pdbx_seq_one_letter_code
_entity_poly.pdbx_strand_id
1 'polypeptide(L)'
;GRQELSPFLLSQVLDRFVRFLKEHPGETLLVHMKYENTSTNANKRGWNKSVVSYIKSRCNGRIADFTPRMTLADARGKILFVIREDYKSDNGGEYLGAYLNWTNDKVVFETTLHGNTGEAAPIKVNDLYNIKNGASDGVSKYAAIDECIAYTYNATDVARWCMNYVSCYDRDHCSVTGLGILGALGDYDYCANRYNRYTADKLNRPDFRGNAGIVLMDFAGASNATMTYGQTYSNMAVYGDDLVEAVIGANNKWDLRRNE
;
A
#
# COMPACT_ATOMS: atom_id res chain seq x y z
N GLY A 1 8.95 -29.59 11.83
CA GLY A 1 7.55 -29.26 11.76
C GLY A 1 7.40 -27.88 11.15
N ARG A 2 6.82 -27.74 9.95
CA ARG A 2 6.38 -26.44 9.42
C ARG A 2 5.34 -25.90 10.39
N GLN A 3 5.60 -24.80 11.06
CA GLN A 3 4.54 -23.98 11.58
C GLN A 3 3.83 -23.37 10.34
N GLU A 4 2.75 -23.99 9.93
CA GLU A 4 1.82 -23.32 9.02
C GLU A 4 1.25 -22.14 9.82
N LEU A 5 1.67 -20.93 9.45
CA LEU A 5 0.95 -19.72 9.82
C LEU A 5 -0.46 -19.92 9.32
N SER A 6 -1.42 -20.10 10.21
CA SER A 6 -2.82 -20.27 9.84
C SER A 6 -3.24 -19.06 9.02
N PRO A 7 -3.53 -19.18 7.72
CA PRO A 7 -3.82 -18.02 6.90
C PRO A 7 -5.10 -17.37 7.43
N PHE A 8 -5.08 -16.06 7.60
CA PHE A 8 -6.31 -15.33 7.91
C PHE A 8 -7.27 -15.49 6.74
N LEU A 9 -8.48 -15.92 7.02
CA LEU A 9 -9.54 -15.94 6.01
C LEU A 9 -9.93 -14.51 5.65
N LEU A 10 -10.18 -14.24 4.37
CA LEU A 10 -10.63 -12.93 3.90
C LEU A 10 -11.83 -12.43 4.71
N SER A 11 -12.79 -13.31 5.01
CA SER A 11 -13.96 -12.97 5.85
C SER A 11 -13.57 -12.42 7.22
N GLN A 12 -12.56 -13.00 7.87
CA GLN A 12 -12.10 -12.55 9.19
C GLN A 12 -11.44 -11.16 9.10
N VAL A 13 -10.71 -10.89 8.03
CA VAL A 13 -10.11 -9.57 7.79
C VAL A 13 -11.20 -8.52 7.57
N LEU A 14 -12.18 -8.81 6.70
CA LEU A 14 -13.29 -7.92 6.42
C LEU A 14 -14.15 -7.64 7.67
N ASP A 15 -14.40 -8.66 8.50
CA ASP A 15 -15.11 -8.49 9.76
C ASP A 15 -14.38 -7.55 10.74
N ARG A 16 -13.04 -7.61 10.78
CA ARG A 16 -12.21 -6.67 11.55
C ARG A 16 -12.31 -5.25 11.02
N PHE A 17 -12.27 -5.05 9.71
CA PHE A 17 -12.44 -3.74 9.08
C PHE A 17 -13.81 -3.13 9.41
N VAL A 18 -14.86 -3.91 9.28
CA VAL A 18 -16.23 -3.46 9.61
C VAL A 18 -16.37 -3.13 11.10
N ARG A 19 -15.77 -3.93 11.98
CA ARG A 19 -15.77 -3.66 13.42
C ARG A 19 -15.03 -2.36 13.73
N PHE A 20 -13.82 -2.17 13.18
CA PHE A 20 -13.05 -0.94 13.34
C PHE A 20 -13.87 0.30 12.93
N LEU A 21 -14.51 0.28 11.77
CA LEU A 21 -15.33 1.40 11.30
C LEU A 21 -16.62 1.62 12.10
N LYS A 22 -17.10 0.63 12.82
CA LYS A 22 -18.21 0.79 13.79
C LYS A 22 -17.74 1.48 15.07
N GLU A 23 -16.55 1.12 15.53
CA GLU A 23 -15.92 1.69 16.74
C GLU A 23 -15.38 3.10 16.46
N HIS A 24 -14.98 3.36 15.21
CA HIS A 24 -14.38 4.62 14.75
C HIS A 24 -15.10 5.16 13.50
N PRO A 25 -16.33 5.68 13.63
CA PRO A 25 -17.15 6.08 12.48
C PRO A 25 -16.63 7.30 11.71
N GLY A 26 -15.69 8.05 12.30
CA GLY A 26 -14.98 9.14 11.63
C GLY A 26 -13.86 8.70 10.71
N GLU A 27 -13.46 7.42 10.80
CA GLU A 27 -12.33 6.89 10.03
C GLU A 27 -12.75 6.33 8.68
N THR A 28 -11.76 6.16 7.80
CA THR A 28 -11.86 5.53 6.49
C THR A 28 -10.79 4.47 6.38
N LEU A 29 -11.10 3.35 5.75
CA LEU A 29 -10.10 2.37 5.36
C LEU A 29 -9.85 2.42 3.85
N LEU A 30 -8.58 2.49 3.44
CA LEU A 30 -8.16 2.26 2.08
C LEU A 30 -7.52 0.89 2.00
N VAL A 31 -8.06 0.01 1.17
CA VAL A 31 -7.64 -1.38 1.07
C VAL A 31 -7.16 -1.67 -0.35
N HIS A 32 -5.85 -1.76 -0.52
CA HIS A 32 -5.27 -2.18 -1.79
C HIS A 32 -5.22 -3.70 -1.87
N MET A 33 -5.77 -4.25 -2.96
CA MET A 33 -5.87 -5.70 -3.15
C MET A 33 -5.28 -6.13 -4.48
N LYS A 34 -4.54 -7.25 -4.44
CA LYS A 34 -3.98 -7.91 -5.61
C LYS A 34 -4.10 -9.43 -5.44
N TYR A 35 -4.38 -10.11 -6.52
CA TYR A 35 -4.33 -11.58 -6.58
C TYR A 35 -2.90 -12.05 -6.89
N GLU A 36 -2.29 -12.75 -5.95
CA GLU A 36 -0.89 -13.19 -6.03
C GLU A 36 -0.71 -14.65 -6.49
N ASN A 37 -1.78 -15.41 -6.70
CA ASN A 37 -1.65 -16.81 -7.08
C ASN A 37 -1.27 -16.96 -8.56
N THR A 38 -0.20 -17.66 -8.82
CA THR A 38 0.31 -17.98 -10.18
C THR A 38 -0.32 -19.24 -10.78
N SER A 39 -1.16 -19.98 -10.02
CA SER A 39 -1.80 -21.18 -10.53
C SER A 39 -2.99 -20.85 -11.42
N THR A 40 -3.07 -21.60 -12.49
CA THR A 40 -4.01 -21.62 -13.62
C THR A 40 -5.28 -20.73 -13.57
N ASN A 41 -5.62 -20.14 -14.73
CA ASN A 41 -6.81 -19.30 -14.98
C ASN A 41 -8.15 -19.87 -14.51
N ALA A 42 -8.29 -21.19 -14.36
CA ALA A 42 -9.51 -21.82 -13.89
C ALA A 42 -9.82 -21.51 -12.41
N ASN A 43 -8.79 -21.41 -11.58
CA ASN A 43 -8.95 -21.07 -10.18
C ASN A 43 -9.22 -19.57 -9.97
N LYS A 44 -8.84 -18.73 -10.93
CA LYS A 44 -9.03 -17.27 -10.85
C LYS A 44 -10.51 -16.88 -10.93
N ARG A 45 -11.33 -17.52 -11.76
CA ARG A 45 -12.76 -17.23 -11.85
C ARG A 45 -13.52 -17.55 -10.57
N GLY A 46 -13.24 -18.71 -9.97
CA GLY A 46 -13.84 -19.07 -8.68
C GLY A 46 -13.42 -18.13 -7.56
N TRP A 47 -12.17 -17.71 -7.56
CA TRP A 47 -11.63 -16.73 -6.64
C TRP A 47 -12.32 -15.36 -6.77
N ASN A 48 -12.40 -14.80 -7.98
CA ASN A 48 -13.02 -13.49 -8.21
C ASN A 48 -14.46 -13.44 -7.70
N LYS A 49 -15.27 -14.43 -8.07
CA LYS A 49 -16.66 -14.56 -7.61
C LYS A 49 -16.76 -14.64 -6.08
N SER A 50 -15.87 -15.42 -5.45
CA SER A 50 -15.84 -15.57 -4.00
C SER A 50 -15.44 -14.27 -3.31
N VAL A 51 -14.40 -13.58 -3.80
CA VAL A 51 -13.95 -12.29 -3.25
C VAL A 51 -15.05 -11.24 -3.31
N VAL A 52 -15.67 -11.07 -4.48
CA VAL A 52 -16.79 -10.13 -4.66
C VAL A 52 -17.94 -10.46 -3.70
N SER A 53 -18.32 -11.75 -3.62
CA SER A 53 -19.38 -12.19 -2.70
C SER A 53 -19.05 -11.88 -1.24
N TYR A 54 -17.82 -12.16 -0.79
CA TYR A 54 -17.41 -11.87 0.59
C TYR A 54 -17.40 -10.37 0.88
N ILE A 55 -16.82 -9.57 0.02
CA ILE A 55 -16.78 -8.12 0.21
C ILE A 55 -18.21 -7.56 0.30
N LYS A 56 -19.08 -7.91 -0.66
CA LYS A 56 -20.47 -7.43 -0.67
C LYS A 56 -21.25 -7.86 0.57
N SER A 57 -21.10 -9.11 0.99
CA SER A 57 -21.85 -9.62 2.15
C SER A 57 -21.35 -9.09 3.49
N ARG A 58 -20.02 -8.90 3.65
CA ARG A 58 -19.42 -8.46 4.92
C ARG A 58 -19.35 -6.95 5.06
N CYS A 59 -19.12 -6.24 3.95
CA CYS A 59 -18.96 -4.78 3.93
C CYS A 59 -20.22 -4.07 3.42
N ASN A 60 -21.40 -4.68 3.50
CA ASN A 60 -22.66 -4.12 3.00
C ASN A 60 -22.91 -2.69 3.52
N GLY A 61 -23.15 -1.76 2.60
CA GLY A 61 -23.36 -0.33 2.89
C GLY A 61 -22.11 0.43 3.33
N ARG A 62 -20.93 -0.21 3.34
CA ARG A 62 -19.67 0.40 3.76
C ARG A 62 -18.60 0.44 2.66
N ILE A 63 -18.95 0.14 1.43
CA ILE A 63 -18.04 0.28 0.30
C ILE A 63 -18.16 1.71 -0.22
N ALA A 64 -17.03 2.39 -0.34
CA ALA A 64 -16.99 3.72 -0.96
C ALA A 64 -16.89 3.58 -2.48
N ASP A 65 -17.69 4.33 -3.20
CA ASP A 65 -17.49 4.55 -4.63
C ASP A 65 -16.38 5.57 -4.83
N PHE A 66 -15.44 5.23 -5.70
CA PHE A 66 -14.34 6.12 -6.04
C PHE A 66 -14.80 7.27 -6.92
N THR A 67 -14.39 8.48 -6.54
CA THR A 67 -14.40 9.65 -7.43
C THR A 67 -13.04 10.32 -7.42
N PRO A 68 -12.60 10.98 -8.52
CA PRO A 68 -11.27 11.58 -8.63
C PRO A 68 -10.91 12.56 -7.52
N ARG A 69 -11.90 13.28 -7.01
CA ARG A 69 -11.74 14.35 -6.02
C ARG A 69 -12.28 13.98 -4.64
N MET A 70 -12.56 12.68 -4.40
CA MET A 70 -13.08 12.27 -3.10
C MET A 70 -12.13 12.65 -1.98
N THR A 71 -12.73 13.06 -0.88
CA THR A 71 -12.05 13.39 0.35
C THR A 71 -12.23 12.27 1.38
N LEU A 72 -11.42 12.29 2.45
CA LEU A 72 -11.65 11.38 3.59
C LEU A 72 -13.04 11.58 4.20
N ALA A 73 -13.59 12.80 4.14
CA ALA A 73 -14.94 13.09 4.61
C ALA A 73 -16.03 12.34 3.82
N ASP A 74 -15.86 12.20 2.50
CA ASP A 74 -16.77 11.46 1.62
C ASP A 74 -16.75 9.95 1.89
N ALA A 75 -15.63 9.46 2.40
CA ALA A 75 -15.38 8.05 2.66
C ALA A 75 -15.49 7.67 4.15
N ARG A 76 -15.88 8.58 5.05
CA ARG A 76 -16.02 8.29 6.49
C ARG A 76 -16.97 7.13 6.76
N GLY A 77 -16.54 6.21 7.63
CA GLY A 77 -17.26 4.99 7.96
C GLY A 77 -17.30 3.96 6.84
N LYS A 78 -16.53 4.17 5.75
CA LYS A 78 -16.51 3.30 4.57
C LYS A 78 -15.10 2.79 4.27
N ILE A 79 -15.04 1.81 3.39
CA ILE A 79 -13.83 1.18 2.87
C ILE A 79 -13.72 1.55 1.39
N LEU A 80 -12.64 2.23 1.00
CA LEU A 80 -12.28 2.37 -0.41
C LEU A 80 -11.38 1.19 -0.79
N PHE A 81 -11.91 0.29 -1.58
CA PHE A 81 -11.11 -0.76 -2.19
C PHE A 81 -10.41 -0.21 -3.44
N VAL A 82 -9.11 -0.46 -3.56
CA VAL A 82 -8.31 -0.21 -4.76
C VAL A 82 -7.77 -1.56 -5.23
N ILE A 83 -8.35 -2.10 -6.29
CA ILE A 83 -8.17 -3.49 -6.68
C ILE A 83 -7.46 -3.58 -8.02
N ARG A 84 -6.48 -4.48 -8.12
CA ARG A 84 -5.72 -4.71 -9.36
C ARG A 84 -6.41 -5.68 -10.32
N GLU A 85 -7.45 -6.37 -9.90
CA GLU A 85 -8.27 -7.24 -10.73
C GLU A 85 -9.54 -6.53 -11.19
N ASP A 86 -9.88 -6.73 -12.46
CA ASP A 86 -11.17 -6.30 -13.00
C ASP A 86 -12.27 -7.29 -12.59
N TYR A 87 -13.04 -6.90 -11.58
CA TYR A 87 -14.17 -7.70 -11.07
C TYR A 87 -15.51 -7.32 -11.68
N LYS A 88 -15.57 -6.50 -12.72
CA LYS A 88 -16.84 -6.04 -13.31
C LYS A 88 -17.79 -7.17 -13.68
N SER A 89 -17.27 -8.21 -14.30
CA SER A 89 -18.10 -9.36 -14.70
C SER A 89 -18.75 -10.10 -13.52
N ASP A 90 -18.11 -10.06 -12.35
CA ASP A 90 -18.59 -10.72 -11.14
C ASP A 90 -19.38 -9.77 -10.24
N ASN A 91 -19.42 -8.47 -10.56
CA ASN A 91 -20.04 -7.39 -9.78
C ASN A 91 -21.12 -6.61 -10.56
N GLY A 92 -21.76 -7.22 -11.53
CA GLY A 92 -22.88 -6.59 -12.24
C GLY A 92 -22.49 -5.46 -13.19
N GLY A 93 -21.25 -5.44 -13.68
CA GLY A 93 -20.73 -4.45 -14.62
C GLY A 93 -20.02 -3.27 -13.97
N GLU A 94 -19.91 -3.25 -12.63
CA GLU A 94 -19.30 -2.16 -11.87
C GLU A 94 -17.98 -2.59 -11.22
N TYR A 95 -17.06 -1.66 -11.01
CA TYR A 95 -15.90 -1.89 -10.14
C TYR A 95 -16.32 -1.98 -8.68
N LEU A 96 -15.60 -2.75 -7.92
CA LEU A 96 -15.78 -2.84 -6.47
C LEU A 96 -14.86 -1.79 -5.79
N GLY A 97 -15.32 -0.54 -5.71
CA GLY A 97 -14.50 0.60 -5.33
C GLY A 97 -13.77 1.19 -6.53
N ALA A 98 -12.44 1.14 -6.53
CA ALA A 98 -11.58 1.60 -7.62
C ALA A 98 -10.77 0.47 -8.25
N TYR A 99 -10.53 0.57 -9.54
CA TYR A 99 -9.70 -0.36 -10.31
C TYR A 99 -8.39 0.30 -10.71
N LEU A 100 -7.30 -0.39 -10.47
CA LEU A 100 -5.95 0.05 -10.81
C LEU A 100 -5.11 -1.16 -11.18
N ASN A 101 -4.55 -1.16 -12.39
CA ASN A 101 -3.70 -2.27 -12.82
C ASN A 101 -2.43 -1.80 -13.52
N TRP A 102 -1.35 -2.58 -13.35
CA TRP A 102 -0.08 -2.39 -14.04
C TRP A 102 0.71 -3.71 -14.11
N THR A 103 1.70 -3.75 -14.99
CA THR A 103 2.69 -4.83 -15.03
C THR A 103 3.62 -4.71 -13.84
N ASN A 104 3.89 -5.80 -13.12
CA ASN A 104 4.81 -5.83 -11.99
C ASN A 104 6.21 -5.32 -12.37
N ASP A 105 6.96 -4.90 -11.36
CA ASP A 105 8.36 -4.44 -11.46
C ASP A 105 8.57 -3.19 -12.34
N LYS A 106 7.54 -2.38 -12.53
CA LYS A 106 7.73 -1.02 -13.06
C LYS A 106 8.31 -0.13 -11.96
N VAL A 107 9.33 0.65 -12.31
CA VAL A 107 10.04 1.46 -11.31
C VAL A 107 9.16 2.61 -10.82
N VAL A 108 8.97 3.65 -11.61
CA VAL A 108 8.04 4.75 -11.36
C VAL A 108 7.31 5.04 -12.66
N PHE A 109 6.00 5.17 -12.59
CA PHE A 109 5.18 5.40 -13.77
C PHE A 109 3.87 6.08 -13.40
N GLU A 110 3.21 6.65 -14.39
CA GLU A 110 1.85 7.13 -14.26
C GLU A 110 0.88 6.16 -14.95
N THR A 111 -0.27 6.00 -14.35
CA THR A 111 -1.40 5.21 -14.87
C THR A 111 -2.71 5.85 -14.43
N THR A 112 -3.81 5.14 -14.61
CA THR A 112 -5.14 5.66 -14.31
C THR A 112 -5.82 4.81 -13.24
N LEU A 113 -6.34 5.46 -12.23
CA LEU A 113 -7.25 4.90 -11.25
C LEU A 113 -8.68 5.10 -11.77
N HIS A 114 -9.41 4.02 -11.96
CA HIS A 114 -10.75 4.01 -12.55
C HIS A 114 -11.82 3.78 -11.50
N GLY A 115 -12.88 4.59 -11.54
CA GLY A 115 -14.11 4.38 -10.79
C GLY A 115 -15.26 3.92 -11.67
N ASN A 116 -16.43 3.80 -11.06
CA ASN A 116 -17.68 3.59 -11.79
C ASN A 116 -18.09 4.87 -12.53
N THR A 117 -19.09 4.81 -13.38
CA THR A 117 -19.63 6.02 -14.08
C THR A 117 -18.64 6.77 -14.98
N GLY A 118 -17.53 6.13 -15.39
CA GLY A 118 -16.52 6.77 -16.22
C GLY A 118 -15.54 7.67 -15.45
N GLU A 119 -15.64 7.70 -14.13
CA GLU A 119 -14.72 8.45 -13.27
C GLU A 119 -13.29 7.90 -13.36
N ALA A 120 -12.33 8.80 -13.51
CA ALA A 120 -10.92 8.42 -13.62
C ALA A 120 -10.00 9.51 -13.07
N ALA A 121 -8.90 9.12 -12.46
CA ALA A 121 -7.88 10.01 -11.95
C ALA A 121 -6.48 9.55 -12.35
N PRO A 122 -5.55 10.45 -12.65
CA PRO A 122 -4.14 10.09 -12.80
C PRO A 122 -3.57 9.65 -11.45
N ILE A 123 -2.79 8.59 -11.48
CA ILE A 123 -2.06 8.10 -10.31
C ILE A 123 -0.62 7.80 -10.67
N LYS A 124 0.31 8.35 -9.90
CA LYS A 124 1.72 7.95 -9.96
C LYS A 124 1.96 6.79 -9.02
N VAL A 125 2.66 5.78 -9.48
CA VAL A 125 2.99 4.58 -8.71
C VAL A 125 4.49 4.36 -8.73
N ASN A 126 5.09 4.20 -7.55
CA ASN A 126 6.41 3.62 -7.36
C ASN A 126 6.23 2.14 -6.98
N ASP A 127 6.50 1.23 -7.92
CA ASP A 127 6.45 -0.23 -7.71
C ASP A 127 7.87 -0.85 -7.79
N LEU A 128 8.90 -0.07 -7.45
CA LEU A 128 10.26 -0.60 -7.35
C LEU A 128 10.38 -1.51 -6.11
N TYR A 129 9.90 -2.74 -6.27
CA TYR A 129 9.92 -3.75 -5.22
C TYR A 129 11.26 -4.48 -5.18
N ASN A 130 11.74 -4.99 -6.31
CA ASN A 130 13.04 -5.64 -6.42
C ASN A 130 14.11 -4.59 -6.76
N ILE A 131 14.84 -4.13 -5.74
CA ILE A 131 15.82 -3.04 -5.91
C ILE A 131 17.02 -3.41 -6.78
N LYS A 132 17.28 -4.72 -6.99
CA LYS A 132 18.31 -5.18 -7.91
C LYS A 132 17.94 -4.84 -9.36
N ASN A 133 16.68 -5.03 -9.74
CA ASN A 133 16.21 -4.67 -11.07
C ASN A 133 16.23 -3.14 -11.27
N GLY A 134 15.83 -2.37 -10.26
CA GLY A 134 15.90 -0.92 -10.31
C GLY A 134 17.31 -0.38 -10.47
N ALA A 135 18.31 -1.03 -9.85
CA ALA A 135 19.70 -0.67 -10.03
C ALA A 135 20.17 -0.95 -11.48
N SER A 136 19.66 -2.00 -12.14
CA SER A 136 19.94 -2.27 -13.55
C SER A 136 19.31 -1.23 -14.49
N ASP A 137 18.18 -0.65 -14.10
CA ASP A 137 17.48 0.40 -14.85
C ASP A 137 18.02 1.81 -14.52
N GLY A 138 19.04 1.92 -13.67
CA GLY A 138 19.68 3.18 -13.28
C GLY A 138 18.88 4.02 -12.30
N VAL A 139 17.77 3.48 -11.74
CA VAL A 139 16.95 4.18 -10.76
C VAL A 139 17.13 3.55 -9.38
N SER A 140 17.54 4.36 -8.41
CA SER A 140 17.62 3.91 -7.01
C SER A 140 16.25 3.97 -6.34
N LYS A 141 16.06 3.17 -5.31
CA LYS A 141 14.83 3.21 -4.49
C LYS A 141 14.61 4.60 -3.87
N TYR A 142 15.67 5.29 -3.49
CA TYR A 142 15.61 6.66 -2.99
C TYR A 142 15.05 7.63 -4.04
N ALA A 143 15.54 7.55 -5.28
CA ALA A 143 15.06 8.38 -6.37
C ALA A 143 13.58 8.11 -6.70
N ALA A 144 13.17 6.84 -6.65
CA ALA A 144 11.78 6.45 -6.89
C ALA A 144 10.84 7.00 -5.79
N ILE A 145 11.27 6.96 -4.52
CA ILE A 145 10.54 7.57 -3.41
C ILE A 145 10.46 9.09 -3.57
N ASP A 146 11.57 9.74 -3.90
CA ASP A 146 11.63 11.19 -4.10
C ASP A 146 10.74 11.66 -5.24
N GLU A 147 10.65 10.91 -6.33
CA GLU A 147 9.79 11.24 -7.46
C GLU A 147 8.30 11.21 -7.07
N CYS A 148 7.88 10.23 -6.27
CA CYS A 148 6.53 10.18 -5.73
C CYS A 148 6.24 11.34 -4.77
N ILE A 149 7.18 11.66 -3.88
CA ILE A 149 7.06 12.79 -2.96
C ILE A 149 6.97 14.12 -3.74
N ALA A 150 7.81 14.31 -4.75
CA ALA A 150 7.78 15.50 -5.60
C ALA A 150 6.47 15.64 -6.38
N TYR A 151 5.92 14.52 -6.83
CA TYR A 151 4.65 14.51 -7.54
C TYR A 151 3.49 15.01 -6.67
N THR A 152 3.41 14.58 -5.42
CA THR A 152 2.39 15.02 -4.47
C THR A 152 2.67 16.43 -3.93
N TYR A 153 3.94 16.77 -3.71
CA TYR A 153 4.34 18.10 -3.26
C TYR A 153 3.94 19.20 -4.24
N ASN A 154 4.13 18.95 -5.54
CA ASN A 154 3.82 19.90 -6.61
C ASN A 154 2.37 19.83 -7.08
N ALA A 155 1.54 18.93 -6.51
CA ALA A 155 0.16 18.77 -6.94
C ALA A 155 -0.69 19.97 -6.49
N THR A 156 -1.14 20.76 -7.44
CA THR A 156 -2.17 21.79 -7.25
C THR A 156 -3.58 21.22 -7.43
N ASP A 157 -3.69 20.07 -8.08
CA ASP A 157 -4.95 19.37 -8.32
C ASP A 157 -5.12 18.21 -7.32
N VAL A 158 -6.14 18.29 -6.50
CA VAL A 158 -6.51 17.25 -5.53
C VAL A 158 -6.96 15.94 -6.18
N ALA A 159 -7.23 15.93 -7.49
CA ALA A 159 -7.52 14.72 -8.25
C ALA A 159 -6.26 13.89 -8.60
N ARG A 160 -5.06 14.35 -8.25
CA ARG A 160 -3.82 13.59 -8.44
C ARG A 160 -3.57 12.66 -7.29
N TRP A 161 -3.47 11.39 -7.59
CA TRP A 161 -3.21 10.33 -6.63
C TRP A 161 -1.76 9.87 -6.71
N CYS A 162 -1.22 9.38 -5.61
CA CYS A 162 0.10 8.77 -5.58
C CYS A 162 0.09 7.52 -4.69
N MET A 163 0.72 6.46 -5.17
CA MET A 163 0.95 5.22 -4.42
C MET A 163 2.44 4.95 -4.38
N ASN A 164 3.04 5.15 -3.21
CA ASN A 164 4.47 5.05 -2.99
C ASN A 164 4.78 3.81 -2.15
N TYR A 165 5.24 2.73 -2.80
CA TYR A 165 5.76 1.57 -2.09
C TYR A 165 7.14 1.91 -1.55
N VAL A 166 7.21 2.21 -0.27
CA VAL A 166 8.46 2.36 0.48
C VAL A 166 9.06 0.99 0.79
N SER A 167 8.19 -0.01 0.97
CA SER A 167 8.58 -1.41 1.07
C SER A 167 9.34 -1.90 -0.16
N CYS A 168 10.29 -2.79 0.06
CA CYS A 168 11.05 -3.42 -1.03
C CYS A 168 11.75 -4.69 -0.57
N TYR A 169 12.41 -5.34 -1.50
CA TYR A 169 13.12 -6.58 -1.33
C TYR A 169 14.52 -6.47 -1.95
N ASP A 170 15.54 -6.78 -1.17
CA ASP A 170 16.95 -6.83 -1.62
C ASP A 170 17.50 -8.24 -1.57
N ARG A 171 17.49 -8.93 -2.69
CA ARG A 171 17.93 -10.32 -2.78
C ARG A 171 19.41 -10.53 -2.46
N ASP A 172 20.22 -9.52 -2.62
CA ASP A 172 21.68 -9.66 -2.44
C ASP A 172 22.07 -9.68 -0.96
N HIS A 173 21.22 -9.16 -0.06
CA HIS A 173 21.43 -9.27 1.38
C HIS A 173 20.97 -10.61 1.98
N CYS A 174 20.10 -11.36 1.29
CA CYS A 174 19.71 -12.72 1.67
C CYS A 174 20.86 -13.73 1.61
N SER A 175 21.85 -13.50 0.74
CA SER A 175 22.88 -14.48 0.43
C SER A 175 23.99 -14.59 1.48
N VAL A 176 24.08 -13.62 2.39
CA VAL A 176 25.19 -13.53 3.35
C VAL A 176 25.07 -14.53 4.52
N THR A 177 23.87 -15.02 4.79
CA THR A 177 23.65 -15.88 5.98
C THR A 177 23.59 -17.38 5.71
N GLY A 178 23.68 -17.84 4.48
CA GLY A 178 23.77 -19.27 4.14
C GLY A 178 22.57 -20.12 4.58
N LEU A 179 21.48 -19.52 5.00
CA LEU A 179 20.32 -20.16 5.64
C LEU A 179 19.07 -20.16 4.75
N GLY A 180 19.17 -20.56 3.48
CA GLY A 180 18.01 -20.91 2.65
C GLY A 180 16.79 -19.98 2.81
N ILE A 181 15.62 -20.53 3.05
CA ILE A 181 14.33 -19.82 3.22
C ILE A 181 14.34 -18.75 4.34
N LEU A 182 15.25 -18.82 5.28
CA LEU A 182 15.33 -17.90 6.43
C LEU A 182 16.04 -16.57 6.08
N GLY A 183 16.88 -16.55 5.06
CA GLY A 183 17.50 -15.32 4.56
C GLY A 183 16.51 -14.33 3.94
N ALA A 184 15.40 -14.83 3.42
CA ALA A 184 14.40 -14.01 2.72
C ALA A 184 13.66 -13.01 3.63
N LEU A 185 13.63 -13.22 4.94
CA LEU A 185 12.91 -12.33 5.86
C LEU A 185 13.83 -11.26 6.49
N GLY A 186 15.15 -11.48 6.51
CA GLY A 186 16.11 -10.47 6.94
C GLY A 186 16.26 -9.29 6.00
N ASP A 187 15.72 -9.38 4.79
CA ASP A 187 15.79 -8.30 3.81
C ASP A 187 14.75 -7.23 3.99
N TYR A 188 13.56 -7.59 4.46
CA TYR A 188 12.49 -6.62 4.67
C TYR A 188 12.80 -5.67 5.82
N ASP A 189 13.40 -6.14 6.90
CA ASP A 189 13.84 -5.29 8.01
C ASP A 189 15.00 -4.37 7.60
N TYR A 190 15.93 -4.87 6.80
CA TYR A 190 17.02 -4.06 6.24
C TYR A 190 16.48 -2.98 5.30
N CYS A 191 15.54 -3.32 4.43
CA CYS A 191 14.88 -2.36 3.56
C CYS A 191 14.08 -1.32 4.36
N ALA A 192 13.31 -1.76 5.35
CA ALA A 192 12.54 -0.88 6.21
C ALA A 192 13.43 0.07 7.01
N ASN A 193 14.55 -0.41 7.59
CA ASN A 193 15.54 0.43 8.27
C ASN A 193 15.99 1.62 7.42
N ARG A 194 16.20 1.40 6.12
CA ARG A 194 16.71 2.42 5.21
C ARG A 194 15.61 3.34 4.69
N TYR A 195 14.54 2.76 4.19
CA TYR A 195 13.57 3.48 3.36
C TYR A 195 12.43 4.07 4.17
N ASN A 196 12.02 3.43 5.26
CA ASN A 196 11.07 4.05 6.21
C ASN A 196 11.68 5.30 6.83
N ARG A 197 12.92 5.18 7.34
CA ARG A 197 13.66 6.33 7.90
C ARG A 197 13.83 7.45 6.88
N TYR A 198 14.33 7.12 5.69
CA TYR A 198 14.53 8.11 4.64
C TYR A 198 13.25 8.87 4.29
N THR A 199 12.15 8.15 4.16
CA THR A 199 10.85 8.73 3.82
C THR A 199 10.33 9.60 4.97
N ALA A 200 10.44 9.13 6.21
CA ALA A 200 10.08 9.91 7.39
C ALA A 200 10.88 11.22 7.49
N ASP A 201 12.20 11.15 7.30
CA ASP A 201 13.08 12.32 7.30
C ASP A 201 12.65 13.37 6.24
N LYS A 202 12.27 12.91 5.03
CA LYS A 202 11.77 13.79 3.96
C LYS A 202 10.45 14.45 4.31
N LEU A 203 9.49 13.71 4.84
CA LEU A 203 8.17 14.23 5.20
C LEU A 203 8.22 15.15 6.43
N ASN A 204 9.17 14.92 7.35
CA ASN A 204 9.36 15.73 8.55
C ASN A 204 10.07 17.05 8.31
N ARG A 205 10.65 17.28 7.13
CA ARG A 205 11.33 18.55 6.83
C ARG A 205 10.40 19.74 7.12
N PRO A 206 10.95 20.82 7.73
CA PRO A 206 10.17 22.00 8.06
C PRO A 206 9.55 22.71 6.84
N ASP A 207 10.19 22.57 5.67
CA ASP A 207 9.75 23.14 4.39
C ASP A 207 8.79 22.23 3.61
N PHE A 208 8.57 20.99 4.04
CA PHE A 208 7.63 20.09 3.36
C PHE A 208 6.18 20.54 3.59
N ARG A 209 5.46 20.79 2.51
CA ARG A 209 4.05 21.26 2.49
C ARG A 209 3.14 20.39 1.63
N GLY A 210 3.65 19.30 1.08
CA GLY A 210 2.87 18.38 0.26
C GLY A 210 2.06 17.39 1.10
N ASN A 211 1.21 16.61 0.44
CA ASN A 211 0.67 15.39 1.04
C ASN A 211 1.60 14.21 0.76
N ALA A 212 1.52 13.17 1.59
CA ALA A 212 2.37 11.99 1.44
C ALA A 212 1.85 11.01 0.37
N GLY A 213 0.62 11.20 -0.12
CA GLY A 213 -0.07 10.18 -0.91
C GLY A 213 -0.39 8.92 -0.09
N ILE A 214 -0.54 7.80 -0.79
CA ILE A 214 -0.69 6.47 -0.17
C ILE A 214 0.71 5.90 0.00
N VAL A 215 1.16 5.75 1.24
CA VAL A 215 2.48 5.17 1.59
C VAL A 215 2.29 3.71 2.00
N LEU A 216 2.94 2.81 1.28
CA LEU A 216 2.94 1.38 1.54
C LEU A 216 4.30 0.99 2.11
N MET A 217 4.33 0.54 3.36
CA MET A 217 5.55 0.24 4.09
C MET A 217 5.50 -1.15 4.75
N ASP A 218 6.66 -1.73 4.97
CA ASP A 218 6.80 -2.87 5.87
C ASP A 218 6.94 -2.38 7.32
N PHE A 219 6.48 -3.19 8.26
CA PHE A 219 6.57 -2.93 9.72
C PHE A 219 5.85 -1.64 10.19
N ALA A 220 4.75 -1.26 9.55
CA ALA A 220 3.96 -0.13 10.03
C ALA A 220 3.56 -0.30 11.50
N GLY A 221 3.76 0.74 12.31
CA GLY A 221 3.49 0.71 13.74
C GLY A 221 4.52 -0.07 14.56
N ALA A 222 5.73 -0.28 14.05
CA ALA A 222 6.83 -0.90 14.78
C ALA A 222 8.09 -0.04 14.72
N SER A 223 8.71 0.21 15.88
CA SER A 223 10.02 0.87 15.96
C SER A 223 11.16 -0.07 15.62
N ASN A 224 11.04 -1.34 16.05
CA ASN A 224 12.05 -2.38 15.86
C ASN A 224 11.41 -3.66 15.34
N ALA A 225 12.08 -4.32 14.38
CA ALA A 225 11.77 -5.67 13.99
C ALA A 225 12.44 -6.64 14.95
N THR A 226 11.65 -7.38 15.72
CA THR A 226 12.14 -8.51 16.48
C THR A 226 11.77 -9.78 15.74
N MET A 227 12.74 -10.37 15.05
CA MET A 227 12.54 -11.60 14.32
C MET A 227 13.35 -12.71 14.97
N THR A 228 12.68 -13.79 15.33
CA THR A 228 13.31 -14.99 15.84
C THR A 228 13.38 -16.03 14.74
N TYR A 229 14.56 -16.28 14.22
CA TYR A 229 14.83 -17.36 13.28
C TYR A 229 15.76 -18.37 13.92
N GLY A 230 15.19 -19.51 14.34
CA GLY A 230 15.96 -20.50 15.06
C GLY A 230 16.54 -19.89 16.34
N GLN A 231 17.85 -19.77 16.40
CA GLN A 231 18.55 -19.16 17.55
C GLN A 231 19.10 -17.75 17.27
N THR A 232 18.77 -17.16 16.12
CA THR A 232 19.27 -15.84 15.74
C THR A 232 18.16 -14.80 15.92
N TYR A 233 18.44 -13.76 16.69
CA TYR A 233 17.55 -12.62 16.88
C TYR A 233 18.06 -11.46 16.04
N SER A 234 17.21 -10.89 15.20
CA SER A 234 17.43 -9.57 14.64
C SER A 234 16.60 -8.57 15.46
N ASN A 235 17.25 -7.54 15.97
CA ASN A 235 16.59 -6.41 16.62
C ASN A 235 17.00 -5.15 15.87
N MET A 236 16.56 -5.05 14.64
CA MET A 236 16.88 -3.92 13.77
C MET A 236 15.81 -2.83 13.90
N ALA A 237 16.25 -1.58 14.04
CA ALA A 237 15.33 -0.45 13.96
C ALA A 237 14.70 -0.39 12.57
N VAL A 238 13.38 -0.33 12.47
CA VAL A 238 12.64 -0.33 11.21
C VAL A 238 11.87 0.96 10.93
N TYR A 239 11.83 1.85 11.92
CA TYR A 239 11.25 3.20 11.79
C TYR A 239 9.81 3.24 11.23
N GLY A 240 9.03 2.20 11.49
CA GLY A 240 7.65 2.13 11.03
C GLY A 240 6.75 3.12 11.76
N ASP A 241 6.95 3.30 13.08
CA ASP A 241 6.24 4.31 13.87
C ASP A 241 6.58 5.71 13.40
N ASP A 242 7.87 6.02 13.24
CA ASP A 242 8.34 7.33 12.78
C ASP A 242 7.74 7.69 11.42
N LEU A 243 7.65 6.72 10.50
CA LEU A 243 7.06 6.97 9.18
C LEU A 243 5.55 7.19 9.27
N VAL A 244 4.83 6.44 10.11
CA VAL A 244 3.40 6.68 10.35
C VAL A 244 3.16 8.09 10.88
N GLU A 245 3.92 8.52 11.89
CA GLU A 245 3.84 9.88 12.45
C GLU A 245 4.18 10.96 11.41
N ALA A 246 5.19 10.72 10.58
CA ALA A 246 5.57 11.64 9.52
C ALA A 246 4.48 11.81 8.45
N VAL A 247 3.79 10.72 8.08
CA VAL A 247 2.65 10.76 7.14
C VAL A 247 1.48 11.55 7.74
N ILE A 248 1.16 11.33 9.02
CA ILE A 248 0.12 12.09 9.72
C ILE A 248 0.50 13.57 9.79
N GLY A 249 1.75 13.87 10.15
CA GLY A 249 2.27 15.23 10.21
C GLY A 249 2.26 15.96 8.86
N ALA A 250 2.50 15.24 7.76
CA ALA A 250 2.41 15.78 6.40
C ALA A 250 0.98 16.22 6.04
N ASN A 251 -0.04 15.44 6.45
CA ASN A 251 -1.44 15.81 6.23
C ASN A 251 -1.81 17.12 6.95
N ASN A 252 -1.33 17.32 8.18
CA ASN A 252 -1.54 18.58 8.91
C ASN A 252 -0.88 19.78 8.21
N LYS A 253 0.32 19.61 7.68
CA LYS A 253 1.02 20.66 6.91
C LYS A 253 0.32 20.98 5.60
N TRP A 254 -0.31 19.99 4.97
CA TRP A 254 -1.10 20.17 3.76
C TRP A 254 -2.34 21.04 3.98
N ASP A 255 -3.04 20.85 5.11
CA ASP A 255 -4.20 21.66 5.47
C ASP A 255 -3.83 23.13 5.71
N LEU A 256 -2.68 23.38 6.32
CA LEU A 256 -2.17 24.75 6.51
C LEU A 256 -1.91 25.46 5.17
N ARG A 257 -1.45 24.75 4.14
CA ARG A 257 -1.21 25.32 2.81
C ARG A 257 -2.48 25.75 2.08
N ARG A 258 -3.63 25.16 2.39
CA ARG A 258 -4.92 25.53 1.79
C ARG A 258 -5.47 26.86 2.30
N ASN A 259 -4.95 27.35 3.42
CA ASN A 259 -5.38 28.57 4.08
C ASN A 259 -4.45 29.76 3.78
N GLU A 260 -3.37 29.55 3.03
CA GLU A 260 -2.49 30.57 2.48
C GLU A 260 -2.88 30.89 1.01
#